data_ab0ff6e3a34d87f0c727292e318a8007
#
_entry.id   ab0ff6e3a34d87f0c727292e318a8007
#
_cell.length_a   1.000
_cell.length_b   1.000
_cell.length_c   1.000
_cell.angle_alpha   90.00
_cell.angle_beta   90.00
_cell.angle_gamma   90.00
#
_symmetry.space_group_name_H-M   'P 1'
#
loop_
_entity.id
_entity.type
_entity.pdbx_description
1 polymer ?
#
loop_
_entity_poly.entity_id
_entity_poly.type
_entity_poly.pdbx_seq_one_letter_code
_entity_poly.pdbx_strand_id
1 'polypeptide(L)'
;MDLASKTLVVTGANGALGRAVATKTVSLGARVIALDLAFEKDPPPANVTRITLDLTDASATQHCFEQLGKFHGLFNIAGGFAMGPTGYEVSANDWDAMFKINVTTTHNAVRAATPVLLAQGRGVIVNVGALSAREGQANMSAYCAAKSVVMRLTESLAKELRPKGINVNAVLPSIIDTPQNRRDMPNADFSKWVSPEALANVICFLGSDAASAVHGALVPVVGLS
;
A
#
# COMPACT_ATOMS: atom_id res chain seq x y z
N MET A 1 -5.07 -9.63 -17.09
CA MET A 1 -4.17 -8.68 -16.40
C MET A 1 -2.82 -8.73 -17.07
N ASP A 2 -2.37 -7.65 -17.63
CA ASP A 2 -1.05 -7.54 -18.24
C ASP A 2 -0.38 -6.29 -17.65
N LEU A 3 0.83 -6.44 -17.14
CA LEU A 3 1.68 -5.36 -16.67
C LEU A 3 3.02 -5.32 -17.44
N ALA A 4 3.10 -6.05 -18.56
CA ALA A 4 4.28 -6.09 -19.40
C ALA A 4 4.74 -4.67 -19.77
N SER A 5 6.05 -4.47 -19.77
CA SER A 5 6.70 -3.18 -20.03
C SER A 5 6.44 -2.07 -19.00
N LYS A 6 5.63 -2.30 -17.95
CA LYS A 6 5.45 -1.33 -16.87
C LYS A 6 6.58 -1.42 -15.84
N THR A 7 6.89 -0.30 -15.22
CA THR A 7 7.72 -0.22 -14.03
C THR A 7 6.82 0.27 -12.90
N LEU A 8 6.74 -0.48 -11.80
CA LEU A 8 5.88 -0.17 -10.68
C LEU A 8 6.72 0.00 -9.40
N VAL A 9 6.43 1.04 -8.65
CA VAL A 9 7.04 1.29 -7.34
C VAL A 9 6.16 0.61 -6.29
N VAL A 10 6.77 -0.21 -5.43
CA VAL A 10 6.09 -0.92 -4.34
C VAL A 10 6.74 -0.49 -3.03
N THR A 11 5.99 0.16 -2.16
CA THR A 11 6.46 0.53 -0.81
C THR A 11 6.15 -0.58 0.18
N GLY A 12 6.90 -0.68 1.28
CA GLY A 12 6.75 -1.79 2.23
C GLY A 12 7.03 -3.16 1.59
N ALA A 13 7.92 -3.17 0.58
CA ALA A 13 8.13 -4.30 -0.31
C ALA A 13 8.79 -5.51 0.35
N ASN A 14 9.40 -5.34 1.52
CA ASN A 14 10.01 -6.42 2.29
C ASN A 14 9.04 -7.08 3.29
N GLY A 15 7.87 -6.49 3.54
CA GLY A 15 6.80 -7.09 4.33
C GLY A 15 6.09 -8.24 3.61
N ALA A 16 5.27 -9.02 4.33
CA ALA A 16 4.58 -10.19 3.77
C ALA A 16 3.72 -9.83 2.55
N LEU A 17 2.89 -8.80 2.63
CA LEU A 17 2.07 -8.35 1.50
C LEU A 17 2.93 -7.74 0.39
N GLY A 18 3.92 -6.91 0.74
CA GLY A 18 4.79 -6.26 -0.24
C GLY A 18 5.56 -7.25 -1.10
N ARG A 19 6.08 -8.32 -0.51
CA ARG A 19 6.75 -9.43 -1.23
C ARG A 19 5.78 -10.14 -2.19
N ALA A 20 4.56 -10.44 -1.75
CA ALA A 20 3.53 -11.05 -2.60
C ALA A 20 3.17 -10.15 -3.79
N VAL A 21 2.99 -8.84 -3.53
CA VAL A 21 2.72 -7.84 -4.57
C VAL A 21 3.88 -7.72 -5.55
N ALA A 22 5.13 -7.63 -5.08
CA ALA A 22 6.29 -7.55 -5.94
C ALA A 22 6.43 -8.81 -6.81
N THR A 23 6.30 -10.00 -6.21
CA THR A 23 6.34 -11.29 -6.92
C THR A 23 5.25 -11.37 -7.99
N LYS A 24 4.00 -11.03 -7.63
CA LYS A 24 2.88 -11.04 -8.58
C LYS A 24 3.11 -10.04 -9.72
N THR A 25 3.57 -8.85 -9.41
CA THR A 25 3.85 -7.79 -10.39
C THR A 25 4.89 -8.23 -11.41
N VAL A 26 5.98 -8.86 -10.94
CA VAL A 26 7.02 -9.44 -11.83
C VAL A 26 6.45 -10.58 -12.67
N SER A 27 5.64 -11.47 -12.10
CA SER A 27 5.02 -12.58 -12.84
C SER A 27 4.08 -12.12 -13.96
N LEU A 28 3.59 -10.88 -13.89
CA LEU A 28 2.79 -10.23 -14.94
C LEU A 28 3.63 -9.42 -15.94
N GLY A 29 4.95 -9.60 -15.94
CA GLY A 29 5.87 -9.02 -16.92
C GLY A 29 6.38 -7.62 -16.59
N ALA A 30 6.11 -7.07 -15.40
CA ALA A 30 6.57 -5.76 -15.00
C ALA A 30 7.97 -5.79 -14.36
N ARG A 31 8.60 -4.62 -14.30
CA ARG A 31 9.73 -4.33 -13.40
C ARG A 31 9.21 -3.71 -12.10
N VAL A 32 9.84 -4.04 -10.98
CA VAL A 32 9.50 -3.52 -9.65
C VAL A 32 10.65 -2.72 -9.09
N ILE A 33 10.35 -1.52 -8.61
CA ILE A 33 11.20 -0.74 -7.71
C ILE A 33 10.63 -0.94 -6.30
N ALA A 34 11.33 -1.71 -5.51
CA ALA A 34 10.95 -2.12 -4.16
C ALA A 34 11.55 -1.16 -3.14
N LEU A 35 10.70 -0.45 -2.38
CA LEU A 35 11.10 0.48 -1.34
C LEU A 35 10.73 -0.08 0.03
N ASP A 36 11.69 -0.11 0.96
CA ASP A 36 11.47 -0.49 2.36
C ASP A 36 12.56 0.08 3.27
N LEU A 37 12.35 0.04 4.58
CA LEU A 37 13.35 0.44 5.59
C LEU A 37 14.59 -0.44 5.58
N ALA A 38 14.45 -1.71 5.21
CA ALA A 38 15.54 -2.66 5.14
C ALA A 38 15.20 -3.82 4.19
N PHE A 39 16.25 -4.45 3.65
CA PHE A 39 16.13 -5.68 2.88
C PHE A 39 17.13 -6.72 3.39
N GLU A 40 16.86 -7.98 3.11
CA GLU A 40 17.79 -9.08 3.33
C GLU A 40 19.03 -8.90 2.45
N LYS A 41 20.15 -9.49 2.87
CA LYS A 41 21.44 -9.37 2.15
C LYS A 41 21.52 -10.19 0.87
N ASP A 42 20.54 -11.07 0.63
CA ASP A 42 20.44 -11.85 -0.61
C ASP A 42 20.21 -10.93 -1.82
N PRO A 43 20.68 -11.32 -3.02
CA PRO A 43 20.44 -10.54 -4.22
C PRO A 43 18.94 -10.44 -4.52
N PRO A 44 18.47 -9.29 -5.07
CA PRO A 44 17.08 -9.14 -5.43
C PRO A 44 16.72 -10.13 -6.56
N PRO A 45 15.46 -10.58 -6.61
CA PRO A 45 14.96 -11.36 -7.75
C PRO A 45 15.14 -10.59 -9.07
N ALA A 46 15.17 -11.31 -10.17
CA ALA A 46 15.20 -10.69 -11.49
C ALA A 46 14.01 -9.70 -11.67
N ASN A 47 14.25 -8.58 -12.32
CA ASN A 47 13.29 -7.49 -12.52
C ASN A 47 12.85 -6.74 -11.25
N VAL A 48 13.57 -6.91 -10.13
CA VAL A 48 13.36 -6.16 -8.87
C VAL A 48 14.61 -5.34 -8.54
N THR A 49 14.44 -4.04 -8.35
CA THR A 49 15.47 -3.16 -7.80
C THR A 49 15.07 -2.81 -6.37
N ARG A 50 15.93 -3.07 -5.40
CA ARG A 50 15.70 -2.75 -3.97
C ARG A 50 16.36 -1.42 -3.62
N ILE A 51 15.64 -0.55 -2.95
CA ILE A 51 16.13 0.74 -2.42
C ILE A 51 15.69 0.86 -0.97
N THR A 52 16.65 1.02 -0.07
CA THR A 52 16.37 1.29 1.34
C THR A 52 15.97 2.74 1.52
N LEU A 53 14.79 2.98 2.09
CA LEU A 53 14.22 4.31 2.24
C LEU A 53 13.27 4.37 3.45
N ASP A 54 13.44 5.38 4.29
CA ASP A 54 12.44 5.75 5.29
C ASP A 54 11.44 6.72 4.67
N LEU A 55 10.25 6.22 4.35
CA LEU A 55 9.16 7.02 3.79
C LEU A 55 8.58 8.05 4.77
N THR A 56 8.94 8.00 6.05
CA THR A 56 8.56 9.05 7.01
C THR A 56 9.39 10.32 6.86
N ASP A 57 10.56 10.23 6.23
CA ASP A 57 11.37 11.37 5.81
C ASP A 57 10.89 11.90 4.45
N ALA A 58 10.20 13.04 4.48
CA ALA A 58 9.64 13.66 3.28
C ALA A 58 10.71 14.10 2.28
N SER A 59 11.86 14.59 2.76
CA SER A 59 12.96 15.07 1.91
C SER A 59 13.66 13.91 1.22
N ALA A 60 14.03 12.86 1.99
CA ALA A 60 14.62 11.65 1.44
C ALA A 60 13.68 10.96 0.44
N THR A 61 12.37 10.92 0.74
CA THR A 61 11.36 10.35 -0.17
C THR A 61 11.29 11.13 -1.47
N GLN A 62 11.19 12.46 -1.41
CA GLN A 62 11.16 13.31 -2.59
C GLN A 62 12.41 13.11 -3.47
N HIS A 63 13.59 13.18 -2.85
CA HIS A 63 14.86 12.98 -3.55
C HIS A 63 14.98 11.60 -4.21
N CYS A 64 14.57 10.54 -3.49
CA CYS A 64 14.56 9.19 -4.06
C CYS A 64 13.69 9.12 -5.32
N PHE A 65 12.44 9.58 -5.26
CA PHE A 65 11.52 9.51 -6.40
C PHE A 65 11.99 10.32 -7.61
N GLU A 66 12.68 11.43 -7.41
CA GLU A 66 13.30 12.21 -8.48
C GLU A 66 14.39 11.43 -9.24
N GLN A 67 15.07 10.49 -8.54
CA GLN A 67 16.12 9.65 -9.12
C GLN A 67 15.59 8.37 -9.80
N LEU A 68 14.33 7.97 -9.53
CA LEU A 68 13.77 6.74 -10.11
C LEU A 68 13.55 6.83 -11.63
N GLY A 69 13.50 8.01 -12.19
CA GLY A 69 13.14 8.23 -13.58
C GLY A 69 11.66 7.90 -13.85
N LYS A 70 11.35 7.32 -15.00
CA LYS A 70 9.97 7.01 -15.40
C LYS A 70 9.48 5.72 -14.77
N PHE A 71 8.31 5.77 -14.13
CA PHE A 71 7.57 4.60 -13.67
C PHE A 71 6.07 4.80 -13.95
N HIS A 72 5.30 3.72 -13.95
CA HIS A 72 3.91 3.70 -14.44
C HIS A 72 2.88 3.68 -13.31
N GLY A 73 3.30 3.37 -12.09
CA GLY A 73 2.40 3.37 -10.95
C GLY A 73 3.09 3.16 -9.62
N LEU A 74 2.33 3.43 -8.56
CA LEU A 74 2.72 3.35 -7.17
C LEU A 74 1.75 2.43 -6.42
N PHE A 75 2.27 1.38 -5.79
CA PHE A 75 1.55 0.51 -4.87
C PHE A 75 2.02 0.83 -3.44
N ASN A 76 1.20 1.57 -2.70
CA ASN A 76 1.46 1.97 -1.33
C ASN A 76 1.09 0.84 -0.36
N ILE A 77 2.03 -0.07 -0.14
CA ILE A 77 1.85 -1.21 0.77
C ILE A 77 2.41 -0.91 2.16
N ALA A 78 3.37 0.02 2.28
CA ALA A 78 3.93 0.43 3.56
C ALA A 78 2.83 0.84 4.55
N GLY A 79 2.91 0.33 5.76
CA GLY A 79 1.96 0.57 6.82
C GLY A 79 2.12 -0.45 7.93
N GLY A 80 1.39 -0.24 9.02
CA GLY A 80 1.44 -1.12 10.18
C GLY A 80 0.09 -1.20 10.88
N PHE A 81 -0.04 -2.21 11.72
CA PHE A 81 -1.20 -2.45 12.57
C PHE A 81 -0.75 -2.55 14.03
N ALA A 82 -1.53 -1.97 14.93
CA ALA A 82 -1.44 -2.24 16.35
C ALA A 82 -2.84 -2.22 16.97
N MET A 83 -3.12 -3.22 17.79
CA MET A 83 -4.19 -3.11 18.79
C MET A 83 -3.63 -2.38 20.01
N GLY A 84 -4.40 -1.46 20.54
CA GLY A 84 -4.04 -0.69 21.71
C GLY A 84 -5.01 -0.89 22.88
N PRO A 85 -4.91 -0.04 23.89
CA PRO A 85 -5.91 0.08 24.93
C PRO A 85 -7.23 0.65 24.37
N THR A 86 -8.18 0.93 25.25
CA THR A 86 -9.40 1.65 24.88
C THR A 86 -9.07 3.02 24.27
N GLY A 87 -9.95 3.52 23.41
CA GLY A 87 -9.68 4.72 22.62
C GLY A 87 -9.34 5.98 23.43
N TYR A 88 -9.84 6.09 24.65
CA TYR A 88 -9.55 7.22 25.56
C TYR A 88 -8.23 7.04 26.34
N GLU A 89 -7.63 5.85 26.33
CA GLU A 89 -6.35 5.55 27.00
C GLU A 89 -5.16 5.50 26.04
N VAL A 90 -5.40 5.60 24.74
CA VAL A 90 -4.30 5.60 23.74
C VAL A 90 -3.34 6.75 24.03
N SER A 91 -2.06 6.43 24.19
CA SER A 91 -1.04 7.45 24.41
C SER A 91 -0.85 8.32 23.16
N ALA A 92 -0.39 9.56 23.35
CA ALA A 92 -0.03 10.42 22.21
C ALA A 92 1.04 9.78 21.32
N ASN A 93 2.01 9.08 21.90
CA ASN A 93 3.06 8.41 21.16
C ASN A 93 2.52 7.27 20.27
N ASP A 94 1.60 6.44 20.78
CA ASP A 94 1.00 5.35 20.00
C ASP A 94 0.09 5.91 18.90
N TRP A 95 -0.64 6.99 19.21
CA TRP A 95 -1.44 7.70 18.21
C TRP A 95 -0.56 8.22 17.07
N ASP A 96 0.49 8.97 17.39
CA ASP A 96 1.40 9.54 16.42
C ASP A 96 2.15 8.47 15.63
N ALA A 97 2.53 7.36 16.27
CA ALA A 97 3.16 6.23 15.60
C ALA A 97 2.25 5.61 14.52
N MET A 98 0.95 5.42 14.81
CA MET A 98 0.01 4.91 13.81
C MET A 98 -0.18 5.87 12.64
N PHE A 99 -0.24 7.18 12.90
CA PHE A 99 -0.31 8.17 11.84
C PHE A 99 0.99 8.24 11.03
N LYS A 100 2.14 8.19 11.70
CA LYS A 100 3.44 8.22 11.05
C LYS A 100 3.61 7.06 10.06
N ILE A 101 3.34 5.81 10.51
CA ILE A 101 3.56 4.62 9.68
C ILE A 101 2.50 4.43 8.58
N ASN A 102 1.28 4.91 8.76
CA ASN A 102 0.20 4.69 7.78
C ASN A 102 -0.11 5.93 6.94
N VAL A 103 -0.16 7.11 7.54
CA VAL A 103 -0.56 8.35 6.86
C VAL A 103 0.64 9.05 6.25
N THR A 104 1.66 9.34 7.06
CA THR A 104 2.83 10.10 6.59
C THR A 104 3.57 9.37 5.48
N THR A 105 3.80 8.06 5.62
CA THR A 105 4.45 7.23 4.60
C THR A 105 3.68 7.26 3.27
N THR A 106 2.36 7.04 3.33
CA THR A 106 1.49 7.05 2.14
C THR A 106 1.46 8.44 1.51
N HIS A 107 1.31 9.50 2.30
CA HIS A 107 1.26 10.88 1.81
C HIS A 107 2.57 11.30 1.14
N ASN A 108 3.72 11.02 1.77
CA ASN A 108 5.03 11.35 1.21
C ASN A 108 5.27 10.62 -0.12
N ALA A 109 4.96 9.32 -0.19
CA ALA A 109 5.10 8.55 -1.42
C ALA A 109 4.19 9.07 -2.54
N VAL A 110 2.92 9.37 -2.24
CA VAL A 110 1.97 9.95 -3.22
C VAL A 110 2.45 11.32 -3.69
N ARG A 111 2.87 12.18 -2.77
CA ARG A 111 3.38 13.52 -3.09
C ARG A 111 4.58 13.47 -4.02
N ALA A 112 5.51 12.54 -3.78
CA ALA A 112 6.71 12.38 -4.59
C ALA A 112 6.44 11.71 -5.95
N ALA A 113 5.51 10.76 -6.00
CA ALA A 113 5.17 10.01 -7.22
C ALA A 113 4.32 10.83 -8.21
N THR A 114 3.39 11.63 -7.69
CA THR A 114 2.37 12.30 -8.53
C THR A 114 2.95 13.19 -9.62
N PRO A 115 3.98 14.02 -9.39
CA PRO A 115 4.58 14.84 -10.44
C PRO A 115 5.13 14.04 -11.62
N VAL A 116 5.74 12.86 -11.35
CA VAL A 116 6.27 11.96 -12.39
C VAL A 116 5.14 11.39 -13.23
N LEU A 117 4.04 10.95 -12.60
CA LEU A 117 2.87 10.41 -13.30
C LEU A 117 2.15 11.48 -14.11
N LEU A 118 2.02 12.70 -13.56
CA LEU A 118 1.43 13.85 -14.26
C LEU A 118 2.22 14.24 -15.52
N ALA A 119 3.55 14.23 -15.45
CA ALA A 119 4.41 14.53 -16.59
C ALA A 119 4.24 13.51 -17.74
N GLN A 120 3.76 12.29 -17.43
CA GLN A 120 3.48 11.24 -18.41
C GLN A 120 2.02 11.27 -18.91
N GLY A 121 1.12 12.02 -18.26
CA GLY A 121 -0.31 12.08 -18.57
C GLY A 121 -1.06 10.77 -18.32
N ARG A 122 -0.44 9.82 -17.61
CA ARG A 122 -1.02 8.52 -17.25
C ARG A 122 -0.31 7.90 -16.06
N GLY A 123 -1.04 7.13 -15.29
CA GLY A 123 -0.46 6.41 -14.16
C GLY A 123 -1.51 5.74 -13.29
N VAL A 124 -1.04 5.01 -12.28
CA VAL A 124 -1.91 4.35 -11.31
C VAL A 124 -1.34 4.47 -9.91
N ILE A 125 -2.20 4.68 -8.93
CA ILE A 125 -1.88 4.65 -7.50
C ILE A 125 -2.86 3.68 -6.83
N VAL A 126 -2.34 2.69 -6.12
CA VAL A 126 -3.14 1.77 -5.31
C VAL A 126 -2.67 1.86 -3.86
N ASN A 127 -3.57 2.29 -3.00
CA ASN A 127 -3.32 2.39 -1.57
C ASN A 127 -3.88 1.18 -0.81
N VAL A 128 -3.37 0.92 0.40
CA VAL A 128 -3.90 -0.09 1.31
C VAL A 128 -4.58 0.60 2.48
N GLY A 129 -5.91 0.61 2.46
CA GLY A 129 -6.76 0.99 3.57
C GLY A 129 -6.93 -0.18 4.56
N ALA A 130 -8.11 -0.27 5.17
CA ALA A 130 -8.52 -1.40 6.00
C ALA A 130 -10.04 -1.51 6.06
N LEU A 131 -10.57 -2.74 6.05
CA LEU A 131 -12.01 -2.95 6.21
C LEU A 131 -12.51 -2.41 7.55
N SER A 132 -11.77 -2.68 8.63
CA SER A 132 -12.07 -2.21 9.98
C SER A 132 -12.08 -0.68 10.13
N ALA A 133 -11.47 0.06 9.19
CA ALA A 133 -11.46 1.52 9.21
C ALA A 133 -12.67 2.16 8.48
N ARG A 134 -13.64 1.36 8.03
CA ARG A 134 -14.92 1.88 7.52
C ARG A 134 -15.79 2.48 8.63
N GLU A 135 -15.56 2.02 9.84
CA GLU A 135 -16.17 2.50 11.07
C GLU A 135 -15.16 2.38 12.23
N GLY A 136 -15.48 2.90 13.41
CA GLY A 136 -14.62 2.75 14.59
C GLY A 136 -14.68 1.34 15.16
N GLN A 137 -13.53 0.81 15.59
CA GLN A 137 -13.45 -0.49 16.26
C GLN A 137 -12.85 -0.32 17.66
N ALA A 138 -13.36 -1.08 18.62
CA ALA A 138 -12.82 -1.10 19.99
C ALA A 138 -11.34 -1.51 19.95
N ASN A 139 -10.52 -0.84 20.77
CA ASN A 139 -9.09 -1.09 20.92
C ASN A 139 -8.25 -0.86 19.64
N MET A 140 -8.82 -0.20 18.63
CA MET A 140 -8.17 0.06 17.34
C MET A 140 -8.32 1.53 16.89
N SER A 141 -8.59 2.45 17.82
CA SER A 141 -8.95 3.84 17.50
C SER A 141 -7.90 4.55 16.64
N ALA A 142 -6.62 4.52 17.03
CA ALA A 142 -5.54 5.16 16.29
C ALA A 142 -5.34 4.53 14.90
N TYR A 143 -5.40 3.20 14.80
CA TYR A 143 -5.28 2.48 13.54
C TYR A 143 -6.46 2.79 12.60
N CYS A 144 -7.69 2.67 13.08
CA CYS A 144 -8.89 2.98 12.29
C CYS A 144 -8.89 4.43 11.82
N ALA A 145 -8.52 5.38 12.69
CA ALA A 145 -8.39 6.79 12.32
C ALA A 145 -7.35 7.00 11.22
N ALA A 146 -6.15 6.44 11.38
CA ALA A 146 -5.08 6.55 10.38
C ALA A 146 -5.47 5.95 9.02
N LYS A 147 -6.08 4.75 9.01
CA LYS A 147 -6.52 4.10 7.78
C LYS A 147 -7.74 4.81 7.14
N SER A 148 -8.61 5.43 7.94
CA SER A 148 -9.69 6.29 7.42
C SER A 148 -9.13 7.50 6.66
N VAL A 149 -8.04 8.10 7.15
CA VAL A 149 -7.35 9.18 6.43
C VAL A 149 -6.84 8.70 5.07
N VAL A 150 -6.20 7.53 5.01
CA VAL A 150 -5.73 6.93 3.74
C VAL A 150 -6.89 6.71 2.76
N MET A 151 -8.04 6.25 3.26
CA MET A 151 -9.24 6.05 2.43
C MET A 151 -9.76 7.38 1.87
N ARG A 152 -9.90 8.40 2.70
CA ARG A 152 -10.35 9.75 2.24
C ARG A 152 -9.34 10.39 1.29
N LEU A 153 -8.04 10.24 1.55
CA LEU A 153 -6.98 10.70 0.65
C LEU A 153 -7.11 10.03 -0.73
N THR A 154 -7.37 8.72 -0.77
CA THR A 154 -7.59 7.98 -2.02
C THR A 154 -8.73 8.57 -2.84
N GLU A 155 -9.87 8.83 -2.22
CA GLU A 155 -11.05 9.38 -2.89
C GLU A 155 -10.81 10.80 -3.40
N SER A 156 -10.12 11.65 -2.63
CA SER A 156 -9.77 13.01 -3.04
C SER A 156 -8.83 12.99 -4.23
N LEU A 157 -7.74 12.22 -4.14
CA LEU A 157 -6.78 12.07 -5.25
C LEU A 157 -7.42 11.51 -6.51
N ALA A 158 -8.36 10.57 -6.38
CA ALA A 158 -9.07 10.01 -7.52
C ALA A 158 -9.86 11.09 -8.28
N LYS A 159 -10.53 12.00 -7.56
CA LYS A 159 -11.28 13.12 -8.16
C LYS A 159 -10.35 14.14 -8.82
N GLU A 160 -9.21 14.43 -8.19
CA GLU A 160 -8.23 15.42 -8.67
C GLU A 160 -7.43 14.93 -9.88
N LEU A 161 -7.10 13.63 -9.91
CA LEU A 161 -6.16 13.04 -10.85
C LEU A 161 -6.81 12.29 -12.03
N ARG A 162 -8.08 11.86 -11.87
CA ARG A 162 -8.83 11.21 -12.97
C ARG A 162 -8.84 12.04 -14.27
N PRO A 163 -9.15 13.35 -14.25
CA PRO A 163 -9.13 14.15 -15.49
C PRO A 163 -7.73 14.32 -16.07
N LYS A 164 -6.69 13.90 -15.36
CA LYS A 164 -5.28 13.95 -15.78
C LYS A 164 -4.73 12.58 -16.18
N GLY A 165 -5.61 11.58 -16.35
CA GLY A 165 -5.23 10.23 -16.80
C GLY A 165 -4.61 9.35 -15.73
N ILE A 166 -4.76 9.66 -14.44
CA ILE A 166 -4.20 8.87 -13.34
C ILE A 166 -5.33 8.21 -12.55
N ASN A 167 -5.29 6.87 -12.44
CA ASN A 167 -6.20 6.11 -11.61
C ASN A 167 -5.71 6.04 -10.17
N VAL A 168 -6.59 6.30 -9.21
CA VAL A 168 -6.30 6.15 -7.78
C VAL A 168 -7.39 5.33 -7.12
N ASN A 169 -7.02 4.21 -6.49
CA ASN A 169 -7.93 3.30 -5.80
C ASN A 169 -7.28 2.78 -4.52
N ALA A 170 -8.06 2.16 -3.65
CA ALA A 170 -7.55 1.43 -2.50
C ALA A 170 -8.18 0.05 -2.37
N VAL A 171 -7.41 -0.88 -1.81
CA VAL A 171 -7.93 -2.14 -1.28
C VAL A 171 -8.19 -2.01 0.21
N LEU A 172 -9.26 -2.64 0.69
CA LEU A 172 -9.61 -2.71 2.11
C LEU A 172 -9.55 -4.17 2.58
N PRO A 173 -8.37 -4.66 2.95
CA PRO A 173 -8.28 -6.02 3.47
C PRO A 173 -8.98 -6.16 4.83
N SER A 174 -9.52 -7.34 5.10
CA SER A 174 -9.81 -7.83 6.45
C SER A 174 -8.49 -8.28 7.11
N ILE A 175 -8.47 -9.42 7.76
CA ILE A 175 -7.23 -9.95 8.35
C ILE A 175 -6.40 -10.61 7.26
N ILE A 176 -5.18 -10.13 7.06
CA ILE A 176 -4.24 -10.73 6.10
C ILE A 176 -3.50 -11.89 6.79
N ASP A 177 -3.44 -13.04 6.13
CA ASP A 177 -2.71 -14.20 6.62
C ASP A 177 -1.20 -13.98 6.56
N THR A 178 -0.65 -13.43 7.64
CA THR A 178 0.78 -13.17 7.79
C THR A 178 1.35 -13.90 9.00
N PRO A 179 2.66 -14.20 8.99
CA PRO A 179 3.30 -14.79 10.16
C PRO A 179 3.10 -13.96 11.44
N GLN A 180 3.05 -12.63 11.34
CA GLN A 180 2.79 -11.77 12.48
C GLN A 180 1.36 -11.95 12.99
N ASN A 181 0.34 -11.84 12.13
CA ASN A 181 -1.05 -11.99 12.55
C ASN A 181 -1.34 -13.38 13.13
N ARG A 182 -0.71 -14.45 12.60
CA ARG A 182 -0.81 -15.79 13.18
C ARG A 182 -0.21 -15.86 14.59
N ARG A 183 0.89 -15.15 14.86
CA ARG A 183 1.45 -15.08 16.23
C ARG A 183 0.55 -14.28 17.19
N ASP A 184 -0.04 -13.18 16.68
CA ASP A 184 -0.87 -12.31 17.51
C ASP A 184 -2.25 -12.93 17.81
N MET A 185 -2.74 -13.81 16.94
CA MET A 185 -4.05 -14.48 17.05
C MET A 185 -3.94 -16.00 16.86
N PRO A 186 -3.20 -16.73 17.73
CA PRO A 186 -2.85 -18.15 17.50
C PRO A 186 -4.05 -19.11 17.48
N ASN A 187 -5.17 -18.70 18.04
CA ASN A 187 -6.40 -19.52 18.12
C ASN A 187 -7.43 -19.19 17.02
N ALA A 188 -7.08 -18.31 16.08
CA ALA A 188 -7.99 -17.94 15.00
C ALA A 188 -8.02 -19.00 13.88
N ASP A 189 -9.12 -19.05 13.16
CA ASP A 189 -9.23 -19.88 11.96
C ASP A 189 -8.59 -19.17 10.76
N PHE A 190 -7.32 -19.47 10.51
CA PHE A 190 -6.54 -18.83 9.44
C PHE A 190 -7.06 -19.13 8.03
N SER A 191 -7.85 -20.22 7.86
CA SER A 191 -8.45 -20.56 6.57
C SER A 191 -9.45 -19.52 6.06
N LYS A 192 -9.95 -18.67 6.96
CA LYS A 192 -10.86 -17.56 6.64
C LYS A 192 -10.16 -16.27 6.24
N TRP A 193 -8.86 -16.16 6.53
CA TRP A 193 -8.10 -14.94 6.29
C TRP A 193 -7.75 -14.75 4.82
N VAL A 194 -7.43 -13.51 4.47
CA VAL A 194 -6.99 -13.17 3.10
C VAL A 194 -5.52 -13.52 2.95
N SER A 195 -5.18 -14.38 2.00
CA SER A 195 -3.77 -14.61 1.69
C SER A 195 -3.14 -13.36 1.05
N PRO A 196 -1.85 -13.09 1.31
CA PRO A 196 -1.12 -12.02 0.64
C PRO A 196 -1.20 -12.12 -0.90
N GLU A 197 -1.22 -13.34 -1.44
CA GLU A 197 -1.30 -13.60 -2.88
C GLU A 197 -2.67 -13.22 -3.46
N ALA A 198 -3.75 -13.53 -2.75
CA ALA A 198 -5.11 -13.14 -3.16
C ALA A 198 -5.25 -11.60 -3.18
N LEU A 199 -4.72 -10.94 -2.15
CA LEU A 199 -4.72 -9.48 -2.07
C LEU A 199 -3.83 -8.87 -3.16
N ALA A 200 -2.65 -9.45 -3.44
CA ALA A 200 -1.76 -9.02 -4.52
C ALA A 200 -2.43 -9.12 -5.90
N ASN A 201 -3.27 -10.13 -6.13
CA ASN A 201 -4.04 -10.24 -7.37
C ASN A 201 -4.98 -9.04 -7.57
N VAL A 202 -5.68 -8.60 -6.52
CA VAL A 202 -6.58 -7.44 -6.59
C VAL A 202 -5.79 -6.14 -6.77
N ILE A 203 -4.66 -5.97 -6.07
CA ILE A 203 -3.78 -4.80 -6.22
C ILE A 203 -3.25 -4.71 -7.66
N CYS A 204 -2.76 -5.82 -8.23
CA CYS A 204 -2.26 -5.85 -9.60
C CYS A 204 -3.40 -5.63 -10.63
N PHE A 205 -4.62 -6.11 -10.37
CA PHE A 205 -5.78 -5.79 -11.21
C PHE A 205 -6.03 -4.28 -11.23
N LEU A 206 -6.10 -3.63 -10.06
CA LEU A 206 -6.30 -2.18 -9.96
C LEU A 206 -5.14 -1.40 -10.58
N GLY A 207 -3.93 -1.98 -10.65
CA GLY A 207 -2.75 -1.42 -11.31
C GLY A 207 -2.68 -1.65 -12.81
N SER A 208 -3.60 -2.41 -13.39
CA SER A 208 -3.62 -2.78 -14.79
C SER A 208 -4.61 -1.94 -15.62
N ASP A 209 -4.44 -1.98 -16.93
CA ASP A 209 -5.36 -1.29 -17.85
C ASP A 209 -6.79 -1.89 -17.82
N ALA A 210 -6.95 -3.12 -17.31
CA ALA A 210 -8.26 -3.74 -17.10
C ALA A 210 -9.12 -3.00 -16.06
N ALA A 211 -8.49 -2.21 -15.18
CA ALA A 211 -9.17 -1.37 -14.19
C ALA A 211 -9.26 0.11 -14.60
N SER A 212 -9.04 0.43 -15.88
CA SER A 212 -8.98 1.83 -16.37
C SER A 212 -10.23 2.67 -16.07
N ALA A 213 -11.39 2.04 -15.94
CA ALA A 213 -12.63 2.72 -15.57
C ALA A 213 -12.90 2.78 -14.04
N VAL A 214 -12.02 2.21 -13.22
CA VAL A 214 -12.19 2.15 -11.75
C VAL A 214 -11.44 3.32 -11.13
N HIS A 215 -12.16 4.26 -10.52
CA HIS A 215 -11.59 5.45 -9.91
C HIS A 215 -12.20 5.73 -8.53
N GLY A 216 -11.37 5.94 -7.52
CA GLY A 216 -11.81 6.26 -6.16
C GLY A 216 -12.46 5.08 -5.44
N ALA A 217 -12.32 3.87 -5.95
CA ALA A 217 -12.89 2.70 -5.35
C ALA A 217 -12.11 2.30 -4.07
N LEU A 218 -12.87 1.99 -3.05
CA LEU A 218 -12.41 1.39 -1.80
C LEU A 218 -12.86 -0.07 -1.83
N VAL A 219 -12.01 -0.97 -2.36
CA VAL A 219 -12.38 -2.34 -2.70
C VAL A 219 -12.17 -3.27 -1.51
N PRO A 220 -13.23 -3.79 -0.87
CA PRO A 220 -13.08 -4.80 0.18
C PRO A 220 -12.46 -6.08 -0.36
N VAL A 221 -11.47 -6.61 0.36
CA VAL A 221 -10.83 -7.90 0.05
C VAL A 221 -10.79 -8.70 1.34
N VAL A 222 -11.79 -9.53 1.54
CA VAL A 222 -12.14 -10.03 2.88
C VAL A 222 -11.92 -11.54 3.08
N GLY A 223 -11.69 -12.30 2.00
CA GLY A 223 -11.66 -13.76 2.13
C GLY A 223 -13.01 -14.28 2.63
N LEU A 224 -12.97 -15.03 3.73
CA LEU A 224 -14.14 -15.54 4.43
C LEU A 224 -14.29 -14.92 5.85
N SER A 225 -13.55 -13.85 6.16
CA SER A 225 -13.56 -13.19 7.48
C SER A 225 -14.24 -11.84 7.45
#